data_ec2a2780362fdc65b5c91a981d6bf71b
#
_entry.id   ec2a2780362fdc65b5c91a981d6bf71b
#
_cell.length_a   1.000
_cell.length_b   1.000
_cell.length_c   1.000
_cell.angle_alpha   90.00
_cell.angle_beta   90.00
_cell.angle_gamma   90.00
#
_symmetry.space_group_name_H-M   'P 1'
#
loop_
_entity.id
_entity.type
_entity.pdbx_description
1 polymer ?
#
loop_
_entity_poly.entity_id
_entity_poly.type
_entity_poly.pdbx_seq_one_letter_code
_entity_poly.pdbx_strand_id
1 'polypeptide(L)'
;FGPLLEKPWLMLFGAAAQFGIFFTLFLAGFFFDLKDAASIAVIGAADGPTAIFVANTLNSQYLGAIMVAAYSYMALVPIVQPPVIKLLTTQKERRIRMPYQKGSVSQLTKILFPIVVTIIAGLVAPASVALVGFLMFGNLLRECGVLNALSETAQNILANLITIVLGLTVAGQMTADKFVRPDTLLILALGLVAFVFDTAGGVLFAKLINLFLPAGKKLNPMIGAAGISAFPMSGRVVNRMGLEEDNQNFLLMYSISVNVSGQIASVIAGGLILTLMS
;
A
#
# COMPACT_ATOMS: atom_id res chain seq x y z
N PHE A 1 -0.86 -5.49 12.59
CA PHE A 1 -1.95 -4.55 12.95
C PHE A 1 -1.81 -3.94 14.35
N GLY A 2 -1.18 -4.62 15.33
CA GLY A 2 -1.06 -4.13 16.71
C GLY A 2 -0.68 -2.65 16.85
N PRO A 3 0.44 -2.17 16.27
CA PRO A 3 0.82 -0.76 16.35
C PRO A 3 -0.17 0.21 15.70
N LEU A 4 -0.92 -0.22 14.68
CA LEU A 4 -2.00 0.58 14.08
C LEU A 4 -3.20 0.70 15.03
N LEU A 5 -3.54 -0.38 15.74
CA LEU A 5 -4.62 -0.38 16.74
C LEU A 5 -4.32 0.53 17.94
N GLU A 6 -3.04 0.69 18.30
CA GLU A 6 -2.63 1.62 19.34
C GLU A 6 -2.83 3.09 18.92
N LYS A 7 -2.76 3.38 17.62
CA LYS A 7 -2.85 4.74 17.05
C LYS A 7 -3.72 4.73 15.78
N PRO A 8 -5.05 4.54 15.91
CA PRO A 8 -5.95 4.33 14.76
C PRO A 8 -5.98 5.50 13.75
N TRP A 9 -5.67 6.73 14.20
CA TRP A 9 -5.61 7.90 13.31
C TRP A 9 -4.56 7.76 12.18
N LEU A 10 -3.58 6.85 12.35
CA LEU A 10 -2.61 6.54 11.30
C LEU A 10 -3.25 5.89 10.07
N MET A 11 -4.49 5.40 10.17
CA MET A 11 -5.24 4.89 9.01
C MET A 11 -5.47 5.96 7.94
N LEU A 12 -5.55 7.23 8.34
CA LEU A 12 -5.73 8.34 7.40
C LEU A 12 -4.56 8.49 6.43
N PHE A 13 -3.36 8.07 6.82
CA PHE A 13 -2.18 8.10 5.94
C PHE A 13 -2.27 7.10 4.80
N GLY A 14 -2.80 5.91 5.08
CA GLY A 14 -3.07 4.93 4.03
C GLY A 14 -4.05 5.49 2.99
N ALA A 15 -5.14 6.11 3.45
CA ALA A 15 -6.11 6.74 2.55
C ALA A 15 -5.48 7.89 1.73
N ALA A 16 -4.70 8.78 2.37
CA ALA A 16 -4.03 9.90 1.69
C ALA A 16 -2.98 9.43 0.66
N ALA A 17 -2.32 8.31 0.93
CA ALA A 17 -1.34 7.74 0.01
C ALA A 17 -1.98 7.07 -1.23
N GLN A 18 -3.30 6.90 -1.30
CA GLN A 18 -3.98 6.42 -2.52
C GLN A 18 -4.26 7.56 -3.52
N PHE A 19 -3.80 8.78 -3.24
CA PHE A 19 -4.00 9.93 -4.12
C PHE A 19 -3.47 9.69 -5.54
N GLY A 20 -2.33 9.04 -5.68
CA GLY A 20 -1.72 8.74 -6.97
C GLY A 20 -2.55 7.79 -7.82
N ILE A 21 -3.31 6.85 -7.22
CA ILE A 21 -4.24 5.99 -7.96
C ILE A 21 -5.26 6.86 -8.71
N PHE A 22 -5.96 7.74 -8.01
CA PHE A 22 -7.01 8.56 -8.61
C PHE A 22 -6.45 9.59 -9.59
N PHE A 23 -5.29 10.16 -9.27
CA PHE A 23 -4.57 11.06 -10.19
C PHE A 23 -4.17 10.35 -11.48
N THR A 24 -3.65 9.13 -11.38
CA THR A 24 -3.23 8.35 -12.55
C THR A 24 -4.42 7.81 -13.33
N LEU A 25 -5.54 7.48 -12.69
CA LEU A 25 -6.79 7.17 -13.38
C LEU A 25 -7.19 8.31 -14.33
N PHE A 26 -7.14 9.54 -13.83
CA PHE A 26 -7.41 10.72 -14.63
C PHE A 26 -6.42 10.86 -15.80
N LEU A 27 -5.12 10.71 -15.57
CA LEU A 27 -4.10 10.80 -16.64
C LEU A 27 -4.20 9.66 -17.65
N ALA A 28 -4.38 8.44 -17.19
CA ALA A 28 -4.47 7.25 -18.05
C ALA A 28 -5.70 7.31 -18.98
N GLY A 29 -6.79 7.94 -18.50
CA GLY A 29 -8.01 8.13 -19.29
C GLY A 29 -7.84 8.98 -20.55
N PHE A 30 -6.71 9.69 -20.74
CA PHE A 30 -6.39 10.35 -21.99
C PHE A 30 -5.79 9.41 -23.06
N PHE A 31 -5.30 8.24 -22.66
CA PHE A 31 -4.56 7.32 -23.53
C PHE A 31 -5.23 5.96 -23.68
N PHE A 32 -6.02 5.55 -22.69
CA PHE A 32 -6.66 4.25 -22.61
C PHE A 32 -8.16 4.41 -22.36
N ASP A 33 -8.91 3.36 -22.68
CA ASP A 33 -10.31 3.31 -22.28
C ASP A 33 -10.45 3.30 -20.76
N LEU A 34 -11.62 3.61 -20.25
CA LEU A 34 -11.83 3.84 -18.83
C LEU A 34 -11.51 2.61 -17.96
N LYS A 35 -11.78 1.39 -18.46
CA LYS A 35 -11.50 0.13 -17.75
C LYS A 35 -10.00 -0.17 -17.68
N ASP A 36 -9.31 0.03 -18.78
CA ASP A 36 -7.85 -0.14 -18.82
C ASP A 36 -7.15 0.94 -18.00
N ALA A 37 -7.59 2.21 -18.12
CA ALA A 37 -7.08 3.31 -17.31
C ALA A 37 -7.24 3.05 -15.78
N ALA A 38 -8.40 2.54 -15.37
CA ALA A 38 -8.68 2.15 -13.99
C ALA A 38 -7.76 1.02 -13.52
N SER A 39 -7.56 0.02 -14.36
CA SER A 39 -6.67 -1.11 -14.08
C SER A 39 -5.20 -0.68 -13.96
N ILE A 40 -4.74 0.24 -14.81
CA ILE A 40 -3.38 0.80 -14.80
C ILE A 40 -3.16 1.65 -13.54
N ALA A 41 -4.13 2.45 -13.15
CA ALA A 41 -4.02 3.35 -12.01
C ALA A 41 -3.71 2.63 -10.69
N VAL A 42 -4.28 1.45 -10.48
CA VAL A 42 -4.09 0.65 -9.24
C VAL A 42 -2.64 0.15 -9.07
N ILE A 43 -1.82 0.17 -10.13
CA ILE A 43 -0.39 -0.17 -10.04
C ILE A 43 0.33 0.70 -9.00
N GLY A 44 -0.08 1.97 -8.86
CA GLY A 44 0.55 2.95 -7.95
C GLY A 44 0.54 2.55 -6.49
N ALA A 45 -0.49 1.86 -6.05
CA ALA A 45 -0.57 1.35 -4.68
C ALA A 45 0.58 0.39 -4.31
N ALA A 46 1.33 -0.11 -5.30
CA ALA A 46 2.33 -1.16 -5.16
C ALA A 46 1.75 -2.40 -4.43
N ASP A 47 0.54 -2.79 -4.86
CA ASP A 47 -0.23 -3.91 -4.35
C ASP A 47 -0.56 -4.86 -5.53
N GLY A 48 0.32 -5.83 -5.74
CA GLY A 48 0.21 -6.78 -6.85
C GLY A 48 -1.12 -7.52 -6.88
N PRO A 49 -1.56 -8.17 -5.79
CA PRO A 49 -2.84 -8.86 -5.73
C PRO A 49 -4.04 -7.98 -6.06
N THR A 50 -4.11 -6.76 -5.54
CA THR A 50 -5.20 -5.82 -5.83
C THR A 50 -5.19 -5.39 -7.29
N ALA A 51 -4.01 -5.07 -7.85
CA ALA A 51 -3.87 -4.68 -9.25
C ALA A 51 -4.34 -5.80 -10.20
N ILE A 52 -3.95 -7.07 -9.92
CA ILE A 52 -4.39 -8.22 -10.69
C ILE A 52 -5.91 -8.42 -10.57
N PHE A 53 -6.45 -8.34 -9.36
CA PHE A 53 -7.86 -8.53 -9.12
C PHE A 53 -8.72 -7.50 -9.86
N VAL A 54 -8.34 -6.23 -9.80
CA VAL A 54 -9.03 -5.15 -10.50
C VAL A 54 -8.93 -5.33 -12.02
N ALA A 55 -7.72 -5.53 -12.56
CA ALA A 55 -7.51 -5.70 -14.00
C ALA A 55 -8.23 -6.93 -14.56
N ASN A 56 -8.25 -8.04 -13.81
CA ASN A 56 -8.98 -9.25 -14.20
C ASN A 56 -10.51 -9.04 -14.17
N THR A 57 -11.03 -8.39 -13.13
CA THR A 57 -12.46 -8.13 -12.98
C THR A 57 -12.98 -7.18 -14.06
N LEU A 58 -12.20 -6.18 -14.44
CA LEU A 58 -12.52 -5.25 -15.52
C LEU A 58 -12.25 -5.84 -16.92
N ASN A 59 -11.71 -7.06 -17.02
CA ASN A 59 -11.29 -7.70 -18.26
C ASN A 59 -10.30 -6.85 -19.07
N SER A 60 -9.33 -6.22 -18.38
CA SER A 60 -8.31 -5.41 -19.03
C SER A 60 -7.48 -6.25 -20.01
N GLN A 61 -7.30 -5.74 -21.23
CA GLN A 61 -6.44 -6.36 -22.24
C GLN A 61 -4.96 -6.31 -21.88
N TYR A 62 -4.58 -5.48 -20.89
CA TYR A 62 -3.21 -5.27 -20.42
C TYR A 62 -2.89 -6.01 -19.12
N LEU A 63 -3.70 -7.01 -18.71
CA LEU A 63 -3.52 -7.75 -17.45
C LEU A 63 -2.07 -8.20 -17.22
N GLY A 64 -1.41 -8.76 -18.24
CA GLY A 64 -0.02 -9.20 -18.14
C GLY A 64 0.96 -8.06 -17.85
N ALA A 65 0.84 -6.94 -18.55
CA ALA A 65 1.67 -5.76 -18.35
C ALA A 65 1.45 -5.14 -16.96
N ILE A 66 0.20 -5.03 -16.53
CA ILE A 66 -0.19 -4.52 -15.21
C ILE A 66 0.38 -5.40 -14.09
N MET A 67 0.26 -6.73 -14.21
CA MET A 67 0.80 -7.69 -13.26
C MET A 67 2.31 -7.50 -13.07
N VAL A 68 3.06 -7.46 -14.16
CA VAL A 68 4.51 -7.30 -14.11
C VAL A 68 4.89 -5.92 -13.56
N ALA A 69 4.21 -4.86 -13.98
CA ALA A 69 4.43 -3.51 -13.46
C ALA A 69 4.24 -3.45 -11.96
N ALA A 70 3.11 -3.92 -11.43
CA ALA A 70 2.78 -3.87 -10.01
C ALA A 70 3.84 -4.57 -9.15
N TYR A 71 4.27 -5.78 -9.52
CA TYR A 71 5.33 -6.49 -8.78
C TYR A 71 6.70 -5.85 -8.94
N SER A 72 7.02 -5.32 -10.13
CA SER A 72 8.29 -4.61 -10.35
C SER A 72 8.39 -3.37 -9.46
N TYR A 73 7.30 -2.60 -9.33
CA TYR A 73 7.31 -1.41 -8.47
C TYR A 73 7.43 -1.73 -6.98
N MET A 74 6.91 -2.86 -6.51
CA MET A 74 7.20 -3.31 -5.15
C MET A 74 8.70 -3.46 -4.91
N ALA A 75 9.44 -4.04 -5.87
CA ALA A 75 10.89 -4.18 -5.77
C ALA A 75 11.64 -2.83 -5.88
N LEU A 76 11.08 -1.85 -6.57
CA LEU A 76 11.68 -0.53 -6.78
C LEU A 76 11.43 0.45 -5.63
N VAL A 77 10.62 0.12 -4.64
CA VAL A 77 10.35 0.95 -3.45
C VAL A 77 11.61 1.55 -2.83
N PRO A 78 12.69 0.76 -2.54
CA PRO A 78 13.89 1.31 -1.93
C PRO A 78 14.68 2.28 -2.82
N ILE A 79 14.41 2.30 -4.12
CA ILE A 79 15.09 3.14 -5.10
C ILE A 79 14.29 4.42 -5.36
N VAL A 80 12.98 4.29 -5.56
CA VAL A 80 12.11 5.40 -5.98
C VAL A 80 11.64 6.26 -4.82
N GLN A 81 11.31 5.67 -3.67
CA GLN A 81 10.81 6.44 -2.52
C GLN A 81 11.81 7.45 -1.95
N PRO A 82 13.10 7.12 -1.71
CA PRO A 82 14.01 8.06 -1.07
C PRO A 82 14.18 9.39 -1.81
N PRO A 83 14.37 9.44 -3.15
CA PRO A 83 14.38 10.70 -3.90
C PRO A 83 13.11 11.52 -3.74
N VAL A 84 11.93 10.88 -3.84
CA VAL A 84 10.63 11.56 -3.70
C VAL A 84 10.47 12.16 -2.31
N ILE A 85 10.80 11.40 -1.27
CA ILE A 85 10.77 11.88 0.12
C ILE A 85 11.72 13.07 0.31
N LYS A 86 12.97 12.96 -0.18
CA LYS A 86 13.98 14.03 -0.07
C LYS A 86 13.55 15.31 -0.78
N LEU A 87 12.89 15.18 -1.95
CA LEU A 87 12.37 16.31 -2.70
C LEU A 87 11.26 17.05 -1.94
N LEU A 88 10.41 16.30 -1.25
CA LEU A 88 9.24 16.85 -0.56
C LEU A 88 9.50 17.26 0.89
N THR A 89 10.64 16.90 1.47
CA THR A 89 10.94 17.15 2.89
C THR A 89 12.27 17.89 3.07
N THR A 90 12.29 18.79 4.03
CA THR A 90 13.53 19.45 4.47
C THR A 90 14.30 18.56 5.44
N GLN A 91 15.60 18.78 5.58
CA GLN A 91 16.42 18.04 6.53
C GLN A 91 15.93 18.22 7.99
N LYS A 92 15.42 19.41 8.33
CA LYS A 92 14.83 19.66 9.66
C LYS A 92 13.61 18.78 9.92
N GLU A 93 12.76 18.60 8.92
CA GLU A 93 11.57 17.74 9.02
C GLU A 93 11.96 16.26 9.15
N ARG A 94 12.98 15.81 8.39
CA ARG A 94 13.46 14.42 8.44
C ARG A 94 14.10 14.04 9.78
N ARG A 95 14.62 15.02 10.52
CA ARG A 95 15.21 14.85 11.88
C ARG A 95 14.18 14.90 13.01
N ILE A 96 12.89 15.06 12.73
CA ILE A 96 11.87 15.03 13.78
C ILE A 96 11.81 13.61 14.36
N ARG A 97 12.19 13.47 15.63
CA ARG A 97 12.12 12.21 16.38
C ARG A 97 10.70 11.95 16.84
N MET A 98 10.25 10.74 16.68
CA MET A 98 8.92 10.29 17.14
C MET A 98 9.10 9.13 18.11
N PRO A 99 9.31 9.38 19.42
CA PRO A 99 9.47 8.31 20.37
C PRO A 99 8.19 7.47 20.43
N TYR A 100 8.35 6.15 20.21
CA TYR A 100 7.23 5.23 20.26
C TYR A 100 7.01 4.76 21.69
N GLN A 101 5.86 5.06 22.24
CA GLN A 101 5.39 4.50 23.50
C GLN A 101 4.41 3.37 23.19
N LYS A 102 4.76 2.16 23.58
CA LYS A 102 3.91 0.98 23.38
C LYS A 102 2.66 1.12 24.25
N GLY A 103 1.51 1.16 23.58
CA GLY A 103 0.21 1.09 24.23
C GLY A 103 -0.18 -0.37 24.56
N SER A 104 -1.21 -0.54 25.35
CA SER A 104 -1.85 -1.84 25.55
C SER A 104 -3.13 -1.93 24.73
N VAL A 105 -3.19 -2.86 23.80
CA VAL A 105 -4.41 -3.17 23.05
C VAL A 105 -5.01 -4.46 23.62
N SER A 106 -6.29 -4.42 23.99
CA SER A 106 -6.97 -5.59 24.53
C SER A 106 -7.07 -6.71 23.48
N GLN A 107 -7.07 -7.97 23.93
CA GLN A 107 -7.22 -9.11 23.02
C GLN A 107 -8.56 -9.06 22.26
N LEU A 108 -9.61 -8.61 22.94
CA LEU A 108 -10.92 -8.43 22.31
C LEU A 108 -10.86 -7.42 21.15
N THR A 109 -10.16 -6.29 21.33
CA THR A 109 -9.99 -5.29 20.26
C THR A 109 -9.27 -5.89 19.05
N LYS A 110 -8.25 -6.71 19.26
CA LYS A 110 -7.49 -7.37 18.19
C LYS A 110 -8.34 -8.38 17.40
N ILE A 111 -9.25 -9.07 18.07
CA ILE A 111 -10.17 -10.03 17.45
C ILE A 111 -11.33 -9.31 16.73
N LEU A 112 -11.88 -8.25 17.32
CA LEU A 112 -12.99 -7.51 16.70
C LEU A 112 -12.55 -6.64 15.51
N PHE A 113 -11.32 -6.15 15.52
CA PHE A 113 -10.81 -5.27 14.46
C PHE A 113 -10.98 -5.84 13.05
N PRO A 114 -10.53 -7.07 12.71
CA PRO A 114 -10.70 -7.62 11.37
C PRO A 114 -12.16 -7.79 10.98
N ILE A 115 -13.04 -8.12 11.93
CA ILE A 115 -14.46 -8.26 11.68
C ILE A 115 -15.09 -6.90 11.33
N VAL A 116 -14.81 -5.88 12.13
CA VAL A 116 -15.33 -4.52 11.93
C VAL A 116 -14.83 -3.92 10.62
N VAL A 117 -13.51 -4.06 10.32
CA VAL A 117 -12.94 -3.56 9.06
C VAL A 117 -13.57 -4.24 7.85
N THR A 118 -13.80 -5.56 7.90
CA THR A 118 -14.47 -6.30 6.80
C THR A 118 -15.90 -5.81 6.59
N ILE A 119 -16.65 -5.59 7.67
CA ILE A 119 -18.04 -5.08 7.58
C ILE A 119 -18.05 -3.66 6.98
N ILE A 120 -17.20 -2.76 7.48
CA ILE A 120 -17.12 -1.39 6.97
C ILE A 120 -16.71 -1.38 5.50
N ALA A 121 -15.70 -2.16 5.12
CA ALA A 121 -15.26 -2.27 3.73
C ALA A 121 -16.39 -2.81 2.83
N GLY A 122 -17.16 -3.79 3.31
CA GLY A 122 -18.30 -4.33 2.58
C GLY A 122 -19.45 -3.34 2.37
N LEU A 123 -19.65 -2.41 3.30
CA LEU A 123 -20.64 -1.34 3.18
C LEU A 123 -20.19 -0.21 2.24
N VAL A 124 -18.90 0.13 2.27
CA VAL A 124 -18.33 1.26 1.51
C VAL A 124 -17.93 0.85 0.08
N ALA A 125 -17.32 -0.32 -0.05
CA ALA A 125 -16.77 -0.83 -1.30
C ALA A 125 -17.04 -2.34 -1.42
N PRO A 126 -18.26 -2.78 -1.75
CA PRO A 126 -18.65 -4.19 -1.78
C PRO A 126 -17.73 -5.09 -2.60
N ALA A 127 -17.22 -4.58 -3.73
CA ALA A 127 -16.28 -5.31 -4.58
C ALA A 127 -14.92 -5.60 -3.91
N SER A 128 -14.56 -4.90 -2.82
CA SER A 128 -13.32 -5.15 -2.07
C SER A 128 -13.44 -6.26 -1.03
N VAL A 129 -14.65 -6.74 -0.71
CA VAL A 129 -14.90 -7.67 0.42
C VAL A 129 -14.05 -8.92 0.32
N ALA A 130 -13.89 -9.49 -0.86
CA ALA A 130 -13.06 -10.69 -1.04
C ALA A 130 -11.60 -10.45 -0.59
N LEU A 131 -10.97 -9.38 -1.05
CA LEU A 131 -9.57 -9.06 -0.73
C LEU A 131 -9.41 -8.61 0.73
N VAL A 132 -10.25 -7.67 1.19
CA VAL A 132 -10.24 -7.20 2.59
C VAL A 132 -10.53 -8.38 3.53
N GLY A 133 -11.53 -9.19 3.18
CA GLY A 133 -11.93 -10.35 3.97
C GLY A 133 -10.80 -11.36 4.15
N PHE A 134 -10.07 -11.71 3.10
CA PHE A 134 -8.92 -12.61 3.21
C PHE A 134 -7.77 -12.00 4.02
N LEU A 135 -7.48 -10.70 3.84
CA LEU A 135 -6.48 -10.00 4.65
C LEU A 135 -6.86 -10.01 6.14
N MET A 136 -8.11 -9.69 6.43
CA MET A 136 -8.63 -9.64 7.80
C MET A 136 -8.79 -11.04 8.41
N PHE A 137 -9.15 -12.04 7.61
CA PHE A 137 -9.20 -13.44 8.04
C PHE A 137 -7.82 -13.95 8.45
N GLY A 138 -6.78 -13.65 7.67
CA GLY A 138 -5.40 -13.98 8.06
C GLY A 138 -4.99 -13.32 9.39
N ASN A 139 -5.39 -12.07 9.61
CA ASN A 139 -5.16 -11.38 10.89
C ASN A 139 -5.94 -12.05 12.04
N LEU A 140 -7.20 -12.44 11.81
CA LEU A 140 -8.02 -13.13 12.80
C LEU A 140 -7.41 -14.48 13.19
N LEU A 141 -6.95 -15.28 12.24
CA LEU A 141 -6.26 -16.55 12.50
C LEU A 141 -5.06 -16.37 13.45
N ARG A 142 -4.32 -15.28 13.27
CA ARG A 142 -3.16 -14.96 14.12
C ARG A 142 -3.55 -14.50 15.51
N GLU A 143 -4.55 -13.60 15.63
CA GLU A 143 -4.87 -12.93 16.88
C GLU A 143 -5.84 -13.72 17.77
N CYS A 144 -6.57 -14.72 17.24
CA CYS A 144 -7.49 -15.54 18.06
C CYS A 144 -6.77 -16.44 19.07
N GLY A 145 -5.49 -16.75 18.86
CA GLY A 145 -4.65 -17.52 19.81
C GLY A 145 -4.90 -19.03 19.85
N VAL A 146 -5.95 -19.53 19.21
CA VAL A 146 -6.30 -20.96 19.19
C VAL A 146 -5.97 -21.64 17.85
N LEU A 147 -5.63 -20.87 16.81
CA LEU A 147 -5.34 -21.34 15.45
C LEU A 147 -3.89 -21.10 15.04
N ASN A 148 -2.95 -21.12 15.99
CA ASN A 148 -1.54 -20.80 15.74
C ASN A 148 -0.92 -21.69 14.64
N ALA A 149 -1.18 -22.99 14.64
CA ALA A 149 -0.67 -23.91 13.63
C ALA A 149 -1.16 -23.56 12.22
N LEU A 150 -2.43 -23.17 12.08
CA LEU A 150 -2.97 -22.71 10.79
C LEU A 150 -2.35 -21.37 10.37
N SER A 151 -2.18 -20.44 11.30
CA SER A 151 -1.52 -19.16 11.06
C SER A 151 -0.07 -19.35 10.61
N GLU A 152 0.70 -20.23 11.23
CA GLU A 152 2.07 -20.55 10.82
C GLU A 152 2.13 -21.21 9.45
N THR A 153 1.23 -22.16 9.17
CA THR A 153 1.13 -22.80 7.86
C THR A 153 0.81 -21.79 6.78
N ALA A 154 -0.13 -20.88 7.02
CA ALA A 154 -0.50 -19.84 6.07
C ALA A 154 0.66 -18.87 5.79
N GLN A 155 1.38 -18.45 6.84
CA GLN A 155 2.48 -17.47 6.73
C GLN A 155 3.73 -18.04 6.08
N ASN A 156 4.02 -19.32 6.25
CA ASN A 156 5.27 -19.94 5.79
C ASN A 156 5.03 -20.85 4.58
N ILE A 157 4.19 -21.87 4.70
CA ILE A 157 4.04 -22.90 3.67
C ILE A 157 3.16 -22.39 2.53
N LEU A 158 1.95 -21.93 2.85
CA LEU A 158 1.00 -21.47 1.84
C LEU A 158 1.54 -20.23 1.11
N ALA A 159 2.08 -19.25 1.83
CA ALA A 159 2.64 -18.04 1.23
C ALA A 159 3.78 -18.36 0.27
N ASN A 160 4.70 -19.28 0.64
CA ASN A 160 5.80 -19.70 -0.23
C ASN A 160 5.29 -20.44 -1.48
N LEU A 161 4.33 -21.35 -1.33
CA LEU A 161 3.71 -22.07 -2.43
C LEU A 161 3.05 -21.12 -3.42
N ILE A 162 2.23 -20.20 -2.92
CA ILE A 162 1.56 -19.17 -3.74
C ILE A 162 2.60 -18.27 -4.43
N THR A 163 3.68 -17.90 -3.75
CA THR A 163 4.75 -17.08 -4.33
C THR A 163 5.42 -17.78 -5.52
N ILE A 164 5.68 -19.09 -5.42
CA ILE A 164 6.24 -19.89 -6.52
C ILE A 164 5.28 -19.92 -7.72
N VAL A 165 4.01 -20.25 -7.47
CA VAL A 165 2.97 -20.33 -8.52
C VAL A 165 2.78 -18.97 -9.18
N LEU A 166 2.71 -17.88 -8.37
CA LEU A 166 2.60 -16.53 -8.87
C LEU A 166 3.80 -16.13 -9.73
N GLY A 167 5.03 -16.42 -9.27
CA GLY A 167 6.25 -16.14 -10.02
C GLY A 167 6.27 -16.82 -11.38
N LEU A 168 5.87 -18.09 -11.44
CA LEU A 168 5.74 -18.85 -12.71
C LEU A 168 4.66 -18.24 -13.62
N THR A 169 3.53 -17.86 -13.07
CA THR A 169 2.43 -17.22 -13.81
C THR A 169 2.86 -15.88 -14.40
N VAL A 170 3.51 -15.03 -13.60
CA VAL A 170 4.04 -13.72 -14.03
C VAL A 170 5.09 -13.92 -15.12
N ALA A 171 6.05 -14.83 -14.93
CA ALA A 171 7.08 -15.12 -15.92
C ALA A 171 6.49 -15.59 -17.26
N GLY A 172 5.43 -16.40 -17.24
CA GLY A 172 4.72 -16.85 -18.43
C GLY A 172 4.02 -15.72 -19.22
N GLN A 173 3.76 -14.58 -18.59
CA GLN A 173 3.18 -13.41 -19.27
C GLN A 173 4.25 -12.50 -19.90
N MET A 174 5.53 -12.67 -19.53
CA MET A 174 6.65 -11.83 -19.96
C MET A 174 7.18 -12.25 -21.34
N THR A 175 6.35 -12.17 -22.38
CA THR A 175 6.76 -12.44 -23.74
C THR A 175 7.16 -11.14 -24.46
N ALA A 176 8.18 -11.19 -25.34
CA ALA A 176 8.74 -9.99 -25.96
C ALA A 176 7.70 -9.26 -26.83
N ASP A 177 6.81 -9.97 -27.51
CA ASP A 177 5.73 -9.44 -28.33
C ASP A 177 4.68 -8.66 -27.53
N LYS A 178 4.52 -8.96 -26.23
CA LYS A 178 3.62 -8.24 -25.32
C LYS A 178 4.32 -7.12 -24.56
N PHE A 179 5.62 -7.29 -24.28
CA PHE A 179 6.37 -6.38 -23.41
C PHE A 179 7.04 -5.22 -24.14
N VAL A 180 7.55 -5.47 -25.37
CA VAL A 180 8.24 -4.43 -26.16
C VAL A 180 7.22 -3.74 -27.07
N ARG A 181 6.20 -3.12 -26.46
CA ARG A 181 5.16 -2.37 -27.15
C ARG A 181 5.07 -0.96 -26.56
N PRO A 182 4.78 0.06 -27.38
CA PRO A 182 4.59 1.43 -26.89
C PRO A 182 3.56 1.52 -25.76
N ASP A 183 2.44 0.80 -25.88
CA ASP A 183 1.38 0.78 -24.86
C ASP A 183 1.89 0.24 -23.53
N THR A 184 2.67 -0.84 -23.53
CA THR A 184 3.24 -1.42 -22.32
C THR A 184 4.25 -0.48 -21.65
N LEU A 185 5.08 0.20 -22.45
CA LEU A 185 6.01 1.20 -21.93
C LEU A 185 5.26 2.40 -21.31
N LEU A 186 4.15 2.81 -21.90
CA LEU A 186 3.29 3.86 -21.37
C LEU A 186 2.63 3.40 -20.05
N ILE A 187 2.16 2.15 -19.95
CA ILE A 187 1.63 1.55 -18.71
C ILE A 187 2.68 1.57 -17.61
N LEU A 188 3.92 1.18 -17.93
CA LEU A 188 5.02 1.25 -16.97
C LEU A 188 5.27 2.70 -16.53
N ALA A 189 5.30 3.66 -17.45
CA ALA A 189 5.49 5.06 -17.10
C ALA A 189 4.35 5.60 -16.20
N LEU A 190 3.10 5.32 -16.52
CA LEU A 190 1.93 5.72 -15.75
C LEU A 190 1.92 5.06 -14.35
N GLY A 191 2.30 3.78 -14.24
CA GLY A 191 2.45 3.10 -12.96
C GLY A 191 3.53 3.73 -12.08
N LEU A 192 4.65 4.19 -12.68
CA LEU A 192 5.68 4.94 -11.95
C LEU A 192 5.15 6.28 -11.46
N VAL A 193 4.41 7.01 -12.30
CA VAL A 193 3.76 8.26 -11.93
C VAL A 193 2.82 8.03 -10.75
N ALA A 194 1.95 7.03 -10.84
CA ALA A 194 1.05 6.66 -9.76
C ALA A 194 1.80 6.43 -8.44
N PHE A 195 2.85 5.61 -8.47
CA PHE A 195 3.67 5.28 -7.31
C PHE A 195 4.36 6.51 -6.69
N VAL A 196 4.87 7.43 -7.52
CA VAL A 196 5.47 8.69 -7.06
C VAL A 196 4.43 9.57 -6.39
N PHE A 197 3.24 9.72 -6.98
CA PHE A 197 2.16 10.53 -6.43
C PHE A 197 1.51 9.91 -5.20
N ASP A 198 1.43 8.60 -5.08
CA ASP A 198 1.01 7.91 -3.86
C ASP A 198 1.99 8.17 -2.70
N THR A 199 3.29 8.03 -2.96
CA THR A 199 4.32 8.40 -1.98
C THR A 199 4.22 9.88 -1.59
N ALA A 200 4.05 10.77 -2.57
CA ALA A 200 3.91 12.20 -2.34
C ALA A 200 2.66 12.54 -1.54
N GLY A 201 1.52 11.95 -1.86
CA GLY A 201 0.25 12.15 -1.16
C GLY A 201 0.37 11.89 0.34
N GLY A 202 0.98 10.78 0.72
CA GLY A 202 1.21 10.45 2.12
C GLY A 202 2.15 11.45 2.82
N VAL A 203 3.27 11.85 2.18
CA VAL A 203 4.20 12.83 2.74
C VAL A 203 3.55 14.20 2.90
N LEU A 204 2.83 14.67 1.88
CA LEU A 204 2.15 15.96 1.89
C LEU A 204 1.03 15.98 2.93
N PHE A 205 0.32 14.88 3.12
CA PHE A 205 -0.68 14.74 4.17
C PHE A 205 -0.07 14.89 5.58
N ALA A 206 1.11 14.28 5.83
CA ALA A 206 1.84 14.49 7.08
C ALA A 206 2.20 15.97 7.29
N LYS A 207 2.63 16.66 6.24
CA LYS A 207 2.94 18.09 6.30
C LYS A 207 1.68 18.92 6.55
N LEU A 208 0.56 18.57 5.94
CA LEU A 208 -0.73 19.22 6.18
C LEU A 208 -1.15 19.08 7.65
N ILE A 209 -1.06 17.88 8.23
CA ILE A 209 -1.33 17.68 9.66
C ILE A 209 -0.39 18.54 10.52
N ASN A 210 0.88 18.66 10.15
CA ASN A 210 1.87 19.45 10.87
C ASN A 210 1.57 20.96 10.90
N LEU A 211 0.72 21.47 10.01
CA LEU A 211 0.25 22.86 10.07
C LEU A 211 -0.66 23.12 11.30
N PHE A 212 -1.38 22.08 11.71
CA PHE A 212 -2.32 22.16 12.86
C PHE A 212 -1.69 21.70 14.18
N LEU A 213 -0.49 21.10 14.14
CA LEU A 213 0.19 20.60 15.33
C LEU A 213 1.17 21.63 15.91
N PRO A 214 1.25 21.78 17.25
CA PRO A 214 2.22 22.65 17.90
C PRO A 214 3.65 22.13 17.66
N ALA A 215 4.64 23.04 17.74
CA ALA A 215 6.03 22.77 17.37
C ALA A 215 6.64 21.53 18.04
N GLY A 216 6.28 21.22 19.28
CA GLY A 216 6.80 20.06 20.04
C GLY A 216 6.09 18.72 19.75
N LYS A 217 5.02 18.72 18.96
CA LYS A 217 4.22 17.52 18.64
C LYS A 217 4.17 17.21 17.15
N LYS A 218 5.01 17.83 16.34
CA LYS A 218 5.06 17.61 14.89
C LYS A 218 5.47 16.17 14.56
N LEU A 219 4.84 15.66 13.52
CA LEU A 219 5.14 14.34 12.94
C LEU A 219 6.34 14.45 12.00
N ASN A 220 7.11 13.39 11.91
CA ASN A 220 8.10 13.26 10.83
C ASN A 220 7.36 12.94 9.52
N PRO A 221 7.40 13.83 8.50
CA PRO A 221 6.61 13.64 7.28
C PRO A 221 6.98 12.38 6.49
N MET A 222 8.19 11.84 6.70
CA MET A 222 8.62 10.61 6.02
C MET A 222 7.71 9.43 6.30
N ILE A 223 7.06 9.35 7.49
CA ILE A 223 6.16 8.23 7.80
C ILE A 223 5.00 8.14 6.80
N GLY A 224 4.56 9.28 6.26
CA GLY A 224 3.49 9.31 5.27
C GLY A 224 3.81 8.54 4.00
N ALA A 225 5.07 8.51 3.58
CA ALA A 225 5.51 7.72 2.43
C ALA A 225 5.25 6.21 2.59
N ALA A 226 5.15 5.73 3.84
CA ALA A 226 4.85 4.33 4.11
C ALA A 226 3.37 3.97 3.87
N GLY A 227 2.51 4.93 3.51
CA GLY A 227 1.08 4.72 3.25
C GLY A 227 0.76 3.94 1.97
N ILE A 228 1.73 3.61 1.15
CA ILE A 228 1.57 2.65 0.04
C ILE A 228 1.50 1.21 0.57
N SER A 229 0.98 0.29 -0.24
CA SER A 229 0.75 -1.11 0.20
C SER A 229 2.00 -1.99 0.22
N ALA A 230 3.16 -1.54 -0.28
CA ALA A 230 4.40 -2.34 -0.33
C ALA A 230 4.94 -2.68 1.07
N PHE A 231 4.32 -3.65 1.70
CA PHE A 231 4.65 -4.11 3.06
C PHE A 231 5.72 -5.22 3.02
N PRO A 232 6.69 -5.23 3.93
CA PRO A 232 7.05 -4.19 4.91
C PRO A 232 8.13 -3.23 4.39
N MET A 233 8.34 -3.19 3.07
CA MET A 233 9.49 -2.53 2.45
C MET A 233 9.47 -1.02 2.65
N SER A 234 8.32 -0.38 2.40
CA SER A 234 8.18 1.07 2.55
C SER A 234 8.44 1.53 3.99
N GLY A 235 7.92 0.81 4.98
CA GLY A 235 8.20 1.08 6.39
C GLY A 235 9.68 0.97 6.75
N ARG A 236 10.38 -0.01 6.18
CA ARG A 236 11.83 -0.18 6.38
C ARG A 236 12.65 0.93 5.71
N VAL A 237 12.25 1.35 4.50
CA VAL A 237 12.90 2.47 3.80
C VAL A 237 12.83 3.74 4.62
N VAL A 238 11.65 4.09 5.12
CA VAL A 238 11.43 5.28 5.95
C VAL A 238 12.26 5.21 7.24
N ASN A 239 12.29 4.06 7.91
CA ASN A 239 13.11 3.89 9.12
C ASN A 239 14.62 4.04 8.82
N ARG A 240 15.10 3.43 7.72
CA ARG A 240 16.50 3.58 7.30
C ARG A 240 16.87 5.04 7.04
N MET A 241 16.03 5.76 6.29
CA MET A 241 16.22 7.18 6.04
C MET A 241 16.23 8.02 7.33
N GLY A 242 15.37 7.67 8.29
CA GLY A 242 15.36 8.31 9.60
C GLY A 242 16.67 8.15 10.34
N LEU A 243 17.21 6.93 10.36
CA LEU A 243 18.51 6.62 11.00
C LEU A 243 19.69 7.22 10.26
N GLU A 244 19.63 7.37 8.93
CA GLU A 244 20.66 8.08 8.14
C GLU A 244 20.73 9.57 8.48
N GLU A 245 19.61 10.21 8.77
CA GLU A 245 19.55 11.63 9.15
C GLU A 245 19.90 11.89 10.64
N ASP A 246 19.58 10.92 11.50
CA ASP A 246 19.84 10.94 12.94
C ASP A 246 19.78 9.51 13.50
N ASN A 247 20.88 8.99 14.04
CA ASN A 247 21.02 7.61 14.52
C ASN A 247 20.09 7.21 15.67
N GLN A 248 19.35 8.16 16.25
CA GLN A 248 18.34 7.95 17.28
C GLN A 248 16.91 8.14 16.76
N ASN A 249 16.73 8.37 15.46
CA ASN A 249 15.41 8.62 14.87
C ASN A 249 14.76 7.33 14.40
N PHE A 250 14.25 6.53 15.33
CA PHE A 250 13.58 5.26 15.08
C PHE A 250 12.12 5.49 14.66
N LEU A 251 11.84 5.37 13.37
CA LEU A 251 10.51 5.57 12.81
C LEU A 251 9.76 4.27 12.51
N LEU A 252 10.37 3.09 12.74
CA LEU A 252 9.87 1.81 12.26
C LEU A 252 8.42 1.52 12.68
N MET A 253 8.09 1.69 13.95
CA MET A 253 6.77 1.33 14.45
C MET A 253 5.66 2.20 13.87
N TYR A 254 5.91 3.51 13.71
CA TYR A 254 4.99 4.41 13.03
C TYR A 254 4.87 4.09 11.55
N SER A 255 6.00 3.88 10.87
CA SER A 255 6.03 3.56 9.45
C SER A 255 5.34 2.22 9.14
N ILE A 256 5.52 1.20 9.98
CA ILE A 256 4.82 -0.08 9.83
C ILE A 256 3.32 0.11 10.05
N SER A 257 2.90 0.91 11.03
CA SER A 257 1.47 1.22 11.25
C SER A 257 0.84 1.89 10.03
N VAL A 258 1.52 2.89 9.47
CA VAL A 258 1.10 3.58 8.25
C VAL A 258 1.10 2.63 7.05
N ASN A 259 2.10 1.75 6.93
CA ASN A 259 2.19 0.79 5.84
C ASN A 259 1.06 -0.25 5.88
N VAL A 260 0.70 -0.73 7.08
CA VAL A 260 -0.48 -1.60 7.27
C VAL A 260 -1.77 -0.87 6.89
N SER A 261 -1.89 0.43 7.22
CA SER A 261 -3.05 1.22 6.80
C SER A 261 -3.13 1.34 5.28
N GLY A 262 -1.97 1.43 4.62
CA GLY A 262 -1.86 1.43 3.16
C GLY A 262 -2.39 0.16 2.51
N GLN A 263 -2.10 -1.01 3.11
CA GLN A 263 -2.65 -2.29 2.62
C GLN A 263 -4.18 -2.33 2.67
N ILE A 264 -4.78 -1.83 3.75
CA ILE A 264 -6.25 -1.77 3.86
C ILE A 264 -6.80 -0.76 2.85
N ALA A 265 -6.18 0.41 2.76
CA ALA A 265 -6.65 1.51 1.92
C ALA A 265 -6.54 1.18 0.42
N SER A 266 -5.46 0.52 -0.03
CA SER A 266 -5.27 0.12 -1.43
C SER A 266 -6.36 -0.86 -1.90
N VAL A 267 -6.69 -1.83 -1.05
CA VAL A 267 -7.74 -2.82 -1.35
C VAL A 267 -9.12 -2.14 -1.43
N ILE A 268 -9.40 -1.22 -0.50
CA ILE A 268 -10.66 -0.44 -0.52
C ILE A 268 -10.70 0.47 -1.76
N ALA A 269 -9.61 1.14 -2.11
CA ALA A 269 -9.52 1.98 -3.29
C ALA A 269 -9.76 1.17 -4.58
N GLY A 270 -9.15 -0.01 -4.70
CA GLY A 270 -9.41 -0.94 -5.81
C GLY A 270 -10.87 -1.36 -5.88
N GLY A 271 -11.49 -1.67 -4.75
CA GLY A 271 -12.91 -1.99 -4.67
C GLY A 271 -13.84 -0.83 -5.02
N LEU A 272 -13.49 0.40 -4.63
CA LEU A 272 -14.22 1.60 -5.02
C LEU A 272 -14.16 1.82 -6.54
N ILE A 273 -12.98 1.65 -7.14
CA ILE A 273 -12.81 1.71 -8.60
C ILE A 273 -13.72 0.69 -9.27
N LEU A 274 -13.72 -0.56 -8.82
CA LEU A 274 -14.61 -1.59 -9.38
C LEU A 274 -16.08 -1.21 -9.25
N THR A 275 -16.49 -0.69 -8.10
CA THR A 275 -17.88 -0.26 -7.88
C THR A 275 -18.28 0.92 -8.78
N LEU A 276 -17.34 1.82 -9.08
CA LEU A 276 -17.59 2.97 -9.97
C LEU A 276 -17.60 2.59 -11.46
N MET A 277 -16.96 1.46 -11.82
CA MET A 277 -16.80 0.98 -13.20
C MET A 277 -17.80 -0.13 -13.57
N SER A 278 -18.49 -0.70 -12.59
CA SER A 278 -19.59 -1.66 -12.78
C SER A 278 -20.90 -0.91 -12.97
#